data_a5e18f1f63a29a592010878cd4a03424
#
_entry.id   a5e18f1f63a29a592010878cd4a03424
#
_cell.length_a   1.000
_cell.length_b   1.000
_cell.length_c   1.000
_cell.angle_alpha   90.00
_cell.angle_beta   90.00
_cell.angle_gamma   90.00
#
_symmetry.space_group_name_H-M   'P 1'
#
loop_
_entity.id
_entity.type
_entity.pdbx_description
1 polymer ?
#
loop_
_entity_poly.entity_id
_entity_poly.type
_entity_poly.pdbx_seq_one_letter_code
_entity_poly.pdbx_strand_id
1 'polypeptide(L)'
;MSYPEIAHISQHVDTTKVADIDQVIATEMRRLKLRDRIKSDARVALSAGSRGINDNVSIIRAVIRELKEIGAQPVIIPSMGSHGGATAEGQAGMLEGLGLSKKTLGVPIVSSMDVVELGTTEEGIPVVFSKDALACDNVI
;
A
#
# COMPACT_ATOMS: atom_id res chain seq x y z
N MET A 1 3.91 -9.41 -45.67
CA MET A 1 3.97 -9.61 -44.19
C MET A 1 2.63 -10.20 -43.78
N SER A 2 2.61 -11.35 -43.15
CA SER A 2 1.40 -11.90 -42.50
C SER A 2 1.32 -11.43 -41.09
N TYR A 3 0.15 -11.01 -40.62
CA TYR A 3 -0.10 -10.72 -39.22
C TYR A 3 -0.21 -12.04 -38.43
N PRO A 4 0.18 -12.06 -37.14
CA PRO A 4 -0.01 -13.23 -36.29
C PRO A 4 -1.49 -13.55 -36.14
N GLU A 5 -1.81 -14.84 -36.08
CA GLU A 5 -3.19 -15.29 -35.82
C GLU A 5 -3.58 -14.92 -34.36
N ILE A 6 -4.82 -14.48 -34.19
CA ILE A 6 -5.39 -14.13 -32.89
C ILE A 6 -6.40 -15.21 -32.52
N ALA A 7 -6.25 -15.78 -31.32
CA ALA A 7 -7.21 -16.70 -30.74
C ALA A 7 -8.10 -15.99 -29.71
N HIS A 8 -9.39 -16.26 -29.74
CA HIS A 8 -10.31 -15.86 -28.68
C HIS A 8 -10.21 -16.86 -27.54
N ILE A 9 -9.88 -16.36 -26.34
CA ILE A 9 -9.81 -17.16 -25.12
C ILE A 9 -10.95 -16.73 -24.20
N SER A 10 -11.74 -17.68 -23.74
CA SER A 10 -12.72 -17.47 -22.66
C SER A 10 -12.16 -18.05 -21.37
N GLN A 11 -12.13 -17.25 -20.33
CA GLN A 11 -11.64 -17.65 -19.01
C GLN A 11 -12.75 -17.52 -17.98
N HIS A 12 -13.02 -18.59 -17.26
CA HIS A 12 -13.87 -18.56 -16.08
C HIS A 12 -13.01 -18.27 -14.86
N VAL A 13 -13.29 -17.17 -14.20
CA VAL A 13 -12.62 -16.77 -12.94
C VAL A 13 -13.56 -16.97 -11.77
N ASP A 14 -13.01 -17.37 -10.63
CA ASP A 14 -13.77 -17.38 -9.38
C ASP A 14 -14.12 -15.93 -9.00
N THR A 15 -15.42 -15.67 -8.84
CA THR A 15 -15.95 -14.36 -8.47
C THR A 15 -16.36 -14.27 -7.00
N THR A 16 -15.97 -15.26 -6.18
CA THR A 16 -16.21 -15.25 -4.75
C THR A 16 -15.66 -13.98 -4.12
N LYS A 17 -16.48 -13.33 -3.32
CA LYS A 17 -16.12 -12.08 -2.62
C LYS A 17 -16.09 -12.29 -1.13
N VAL A 18 -15.22 -11.54 -0.47
CA VAL A 18 -15.23 -11.39 0.99
C VAL A 18 -16.50 -10.62 1.38
N ALA A 19 -17.35 -11.23 2.20
CA ALA A 19 -18.63 -10.63 2.60
C ALA A 19 -18.44 -9.47 3.59
N ASP A 20 -17.47 -9.58 4.52
CA ASP A 20 -17.19 -8.58 5.55
C ASP A 20 -15.69 -8.34 5.62
N ILE A 21 -15.24 -7.29 4.92
CA ILE A 21 -13.84 -6.88 4.86
C ILE A 21 -13.35 -6.47 6.25
N ASP A 22 -14.16 -5.75 7.00
CA ASP A 22 -13.79 -5.23 8.32
C ASP A 22 -13.51 -6.38 9.29
N GLN A 23 -14.37 -7.39 9.32
CA GLN A 23 -14.21 -8.56 10.18
C GLN A 23 -12.98 -9.39 9.77
N VAL A 24 -12.75 -9.57 8.48
CA VAL A 24 -11.59 -10.33 7.99
C VAL A 24 -10.30 -9.62 8.35
N ILE A 25 -10.19 -8.31 8.10
CA ILE A 25 -9.00 -7.53 8.45
C ILE A 25 -8.75 -7.57 9.95
N ALA A 26 -9.76 -7.32 10.78
CA ALA A 26 -9.61 -7.39 12.24
C ALA A 26 -9.15 -8.77 12.73
N THR A 27 -9.65 -9.83 12.10
CA THR A 27 -9.26 -11.21 12.44
C THR A 27 -7.81 -11.49 12.05
N GLU A 28 -7.39 -11.10 10.85
CA GLU A 28 -6.02 -11.30 10.38
C GLU A 28 -5.00 -10.47 11.17
N MET A 29 -5.31 -9.23 11.50
CA MET A 29 -4.43 -8.39 12.30
C MET A 29 -4.24 -8.95 13.74
N ARG A 30 -5.29 -9.53 14.32
CA ARG A 30 -5.19 -10.26 15.59
C ARG A 30 -4.36 -11.54 15.45
N ARG A 31 -4.57 -12.31 14.38
CA ARG A 31 -3.78 -13.52 14.08
C ARG A 31 -2.29 -13.22 13.94
N LEU A 32 -1.94 -12.10 13.31
CA LEU A 32 -0.57 -11.61 13.17
C LEU A 32 0.01 -11.01 14.46
N LYS A 33 -0.80 -10.88 15.50
CA LYS A 33 -0.41 -10.29 16.80
C LYS A 33 0.21 -8.90 16.64
N LEU A 34 -0.37 -8.05 15.81
CA LEU A 34 0.21 -6.73 15.52
C LEU A 34 0.23 -5.84 16.77
N ARG A 35 -0.71 -6.02 17.69
CA ARG A 35 -0.70 -5.33 18.99
C ARG A 35 0.54 -5.58 19.83
N ASP A 36 1.17 -6.76 19.68
CA ASP A 36 2.39 -7.11 20.42
C ASP A 36 3.65 -6.60 19.70
N ARG A 37 3.53 -6.23 18.42
CA ARG A 37 4.65 -5.84 17.56
C ARG A 37 4.73 -4.33 17.33
N ILE A 38 3.61 -3.65 17.35
CA ILE A 38 3.51 -2.21 17.08
C ILE A 38 3.21 -1.53 18.42
N LYS A 39 4.09 -0.62 18.84
CA LYS A 39 3.90 0.15 20.06
C LYS A 39 2.77 1.17 19.89
N SER A 40 2.14 1.54 21.00
CA SER A 40 1.28 2.72 21.04
C SER A 40 2.09 3.94 20.60
N ASP A 41 1.46 4.86 19.90
CA ASP A 41 2.05 6.05 19.26
C ASP A 41 3.09 5.80 18.17
N ALA A 42 3.38 4.53 17.82
CA ALA A 42 4.26 4.20 16.72
C ALA A 42 3.71 4.76 15.40
N ARG A 43 4.58 5.40 14.62
CA ARG A 43 4.27 5.82 13.27
C ARG A 43 4.38 4.62 12.32
N VAL A 44 3.31 4.31 11.60
CA VAL A 44 3.23 3.13 10.71
C VAL A 44 3.06 3.58 9.27
N ALA A 45 4.04 3.27 8.43
CA ALA A 45 3.93 3.44 6.99
C ALA A 45 3.06 2.30 6.43
N LEU A 46 1.93 2.66 5.85
CA LEU A 46 1.07 1.74 5.11
C LEU A 46 1.27 1.94 3.62
N SER A 47 1.83 0.94 2.95
CA SER A 47 2.11 1.01 1.53
C SER A 47 0.82 0.95 0.70
N ALA A 48 0.70 1.80 -0.31
CA ALA A 48 -0.43 1.83 -1.22
C ALA A 48 0.03 1.79 -2.68
N GLY A 49 -0.46 0.79 -3.41
CA GLY A 49 -0.17 0.62 -4.83
C GLY A 49 -1.14 1.39 -5.72
N SER A 50 -0.80 1.49 -7.01
CA SER A 50 -1.57 2.20 -8.04
C SER A 50 -2.46 1.29 -8.89
N ARG A 51 -2.42 -0.02 -8.71
CA ARG A 51 -3.27 -0.94 -9.48
C ARG A 51 -4.65 -1.03 -8.87
N GLY A 52 -5.68 -1.14 -9.72
CA GLY A 52 -7.04 -1.34 -9.28
C GLY A 52 -7.17 -2.67 -8.53
N ILE A 53 -7.33 -2.58 -7.23
CA ILE A 53 -7.70 -3.69 -6.35
C ILE A 53 -9.17 -3.49 -6.01
N ASN A 54 -9.98 -4.53 -6.17
CA ASN A 54 -11.39 -4.44 -5.78
C ASN A 54 -11.49 -4.11 -4.27
N ASP A 55 -12.40 -3.22 -3.94
CA ASP A 55 -12.64 -2.77 -2.56
C ASP A 55 -11.42 -2.16 -1.83
N ASN A 56 -10.40 -1.69 -2.59
CA ASN A 56 -9.13 -1.19 -2.04
C ASN A 56 -9.33 -0.12 -0.95
N VAL A 57 -10.23 0.84 -1.18
CA VAL A 57 -10.52 1.91 -0.19
C VAL A 57 -11.06 1.31 1.11
N SER A 58 -11.94 0.32 1.03
CA SER A 58 -12.51 -0.36 2.20
C SER A 58 -11.45 -1.15 2.97
N ILE A 59 -10.58 -1.87 2.24
CA ILE A 59 -9.47 -2.64 2.83
C ILE A 59 -8.51 -1.70 3.57
N ILE A 60 -8.01 -0.65 2.90
CA ILE A 60 -7.08 0.31 3.49
C ILE A 60 -7.70 1.01 4.70
N ARG A 61 -8.98 1.37 4.63
CA ARG A 61 -9.71 1.98 5.75
C ARG A 61 -9.83 1.03 6.94
N ALA A 62 -10.12 -0.25 6.70
CA ALA A 62 -10.17 -1.25 7.76
C ALA A 62 -8.82 -1.42 8.44
N VAL A 63 -7.72 -1.51 7.68
CA VAL A 63 -6.36 -1.58 8.23
C VAL A 63 -6.02 -0.34 9.06
N ILE A 64 -6.34 0.86 8.55
CA ILE A 64 -6.13 2.12 9.29
C ILE A 64 -6.89 2.13 10.61
N ARG A 65 -8.14 1.65 10.62
CA ARG A 65 -8.95 1.58 11.85
C ARG A 65 -8.29 0.67 12.88
N GLU A 66 -7.92 -0.53 12.50
CA GLU A 66 -7.27 -1.49 13.40
C GLU A 66 -5.92 -0.95 13.95
N LEU A 67 -5.13 -0.27 13.10
CA LEU A 67 -3.90 0.38 13.55
C LEU A 67 -4.17 1.48 14.58
N LYS A 68 -5.20 2.30 14.36
CA LYS A 68 -5.62 3.33 15.32
C LYS A 68 -6.14 2.73 16.64
N GLU A 69 -6.83 1.59 16.59
CA GLU A 69 -7.32 0.90 17.80
C GLU A 69 -6.19 0.35 18.68
N ILE A 70 -5.03 0.06 18.13
CA ILE A 70 -3.84 -0.30 18.91
C ILE A 70 -3.01 0.94 19.33
N GLY A 71 -3.47 2.14 19.01
CA GLY A 71 -2.83 3.40 19.35
C GLY A 71 -1.78 3.88 18.37
N ALA A 72 -1.61 3.22 17.22
CA ALA A 72 -0.62 3.61 16.21
C ALA A 72 -1.07 4.82 15.37
N GLN A 73 -0.10 5.48 14.73
CA GLN A 73 -0.28 6.63 13.86
C GLN A 73 0.02 6.25 12.40
N PRO A 74 -0.95 5.70 11.66
CA PRO A 74 -0.74 5.29 10.28
C PRO A 74 -0.61 6.50 9.33
N VAL A 75 0.29 6.36 8.36
CA VAL A 75 0.47 7.25 7.22
C VAL A 75 0.48 6.43 5.94
N ILE A 76 -0.08 6.94 4.86
CA ILE A 76 -0.03 6.28 3.55
C ILE A 76 1.23 6.70 2.83
N ILE A 77 1.94 5.71 2.26
CA ILE A 77 3.10 5.94 1.41
C ILE A 77 2.84 5.30 0.04
N PRO A 78 2.92 6.05 -1.06
CA PRO A 78 2.80 5.49 -2.39
C PRO A 78 3.89 4.44 -2.65
N SER A 79 3.50 3.28 -3.19
CA SER A 79 4.38 2.16 -3.50
C SER A 79 4.05 1.64 -4.90
N MET A 80 4.42 2.42 -5.92
CA MET A 80 3.96 2.21 -7.30
C MET A 80 5.05 2.35 -8.36
N GLY A 81 6.30 2.36 -7.96
CA GLY A 81 7.44 2.46 -8.88
C GLY A 81 7.44 3.76 -9.69
N SER A 82 7.49 3.67 -11.01
CA SER A 82 7.53 4.81 -11.92
C SER A 82 6.15 5.39 -12.28
N HIS A 83 5.07 4.88 -11.72
CA HIS A 83 3.73 5.41 -11.98
C HIS A 83 3.59 6.87 -11.49
N GLY A 84 2.61 7.58 -12.01
CA GLY A 84 2.46 9.01 -11.71
C GLY A 84 3.60 9.86 -12.26
N GLY A 85 4.27 9.40 -13.33
CA GLY A 85 5.42 10.09 -13.92
C GLY A 85 6.67 10.08 -13.03
N ALA A 86 6.75 9.17 -12.06
CA ALA A 86 7.82 9.09 -11.05
C ALA A 86 8.01 10.44 -10.31
N THR A 87 6.91 11.10 -9.99
CA THR A 87 6.90 12.34 -9.20
C THR A 87 6.04 12.18 -7.95
N ALA A 88 6.37 12.90 -6.88
CA ALA A 88 5.62 12.87 -5.63
C ALA A 88 4.15 13.27 -5.84
N GLU A 89 3.93 14.37 -6.56
CA GLU A 89 2.59 14.89 -6.88
C GLU A 89 1.80 13.92 -7.76
N GLY A 90 2.46 13.35 -8.77
CA GLY A 90 1.81 12.39 -9.68
C GLY A 90 1.39 11.11 -8.97
N GLN A 91 2.21 10.60 -8.05
CA GLN A 91 1.88 9.41 -7.25
C GLN A 91 0.75 9.70 -6.26
N ALA A 92 0.79 10.83 -5.56
CA ALA A 92 -0.29 11.27 -4.67
C ALA A 92 -1.60 11.44 -5.46
N GLY A 93 -1.56 12.09 -6.62
CA GLY A 93 -2.72 12.26 -7.51
C GLY A 93 -3.31 10.93 -8.01
N MET A 94 -2.47 9.94 -8.30
CA MET A 94 -2.95 8.60 -8.65
C MET A 94 -3.70 7.94 -7.50
N LEU A 95 -3.21 8.03 -6.26
CA LEU A 95 -3.92 7.51 -5.10
C LEU A 95 -5.26 8.22 -4.89
N GLU A 96 -5.29 9.54 -5.03
CA GLU A 96 -6.55 10.31 -4.97
C GLU A 96 -7.54 9.87 -6.03
N GLY A 97 -7.10 9.65 -7.27
CA GLY A 97 -7.92 9.13 -8.35
C GLY A 97 -8.50 7.75 -8.07
N LEU A 98 -7.85 6.94 -7.26
CA LEU A 98 -8.31 5.64 -6.76
C LEU A 98 -9.19 5.76 -5.49
N GLY A 99 -9.49 6.98 -5.02
CA GLY A 99 -10.26 7.23 -3.81
C GLY A 99 -9.45 7.14 -2.51
N LEU A 100 -8.13 6.95 -2.59
CA LEU A 100 -7.23 6.94 -1.45
C LEU A 100 -6.72 8.36 -1.19
N SER A 101 -7.45 9.14 -0.42
CA SER A 101 -7.10 10.52 -0.08
C SER A 101 -7.13 10.74 1.42
N LYS A 102 -6.50 11.82 1.90
CA LYS A 102 -6.59 12.23 3.31
C LYS A 102 -8.05 12.42 3.74
N LYS A 103 -8.91 12.91 2.84
CA LYS A 103 -10.33 13.12 3.12
C LYS A 103 -11.08 11.81 3.34
N THR A 104 -10.78 10.78 2.53
CA THR A 104 -11.47 9.48 2.60
C THR A 104 -10.92 8.57 3.69
N LEU A 105 -9.62 8.64 3.95
CA LEU A 105 -8.92 7.73 4.87
C LEU A 105 -8.71 8.31 6.27
N GLY A 106 -8.76 9.64 6.43
CA GLY A 106 -8.55 10.31 7.72
C GLY A 106 -7.11 10.21 8.25
N VAL A 107 -6.14 9.96 7.34
CA VAL A 107 -4.70 9.90 7.62
C VAL A 107 -3.92 10.62 6.52
N PRO A 108 -2.70 11.12 6.79
CA PRO A 108 -1.90 11.78 5.77
C PRO A 108 -1.41 10.81 4.71
N ILE A 109 -1.28 11.32 3.48
CA ILE A 109 -0.47 10.70 2.43
C ILE A 109 0.87 11.43 2.43
N VAL A 110 1.94 10.69 2.61
CA VAL A 110 3.31 11.20 2.58
C VAL A 110 3.97 10.67 1.32
N SER A 111 4.29 11.56 0.41
CA SER A 111 4.86 11.20 -0.89
C SER A 111 6.08 12.05 -1.17
N SER A 112 7.22 11.40 -1.31
CA SER A 112 8.44 11.97 -1.88
C SER A 112 9.11 10.95 -2.79
N MET A 113 10.09 11.41 -3.56
CA MET A 113 10.95 10.51 -4.34
C MET A 113 12.30 10.31 -3.67
N ASP A 114 12.45 10.81 -2.43
CA ASP A 114 13.68 10.68 -1.66
C ASP A 114 13.91 9.23 -1.24
N VAL A 115 15.13 8.76 -1.44
CA VAL A 115 15.56 7.43 -1.05
C VAL A 115 16.79 7.48 -0.15
N VAL A 116 16.98 6.42 0.61
CA VAL A 116 18.21 6.15 1.37
C VAL A 116 18.81 4.87 0.82
N GLU A 117 20.10 4.90 0.54
CA GLU A 117 20.84 3.69 0.19
C GLU A 117 21.11 2.88 1.45
N LEU A 118 20.68 1.63 1.45
CA LEU A 118 20.84 0.68 2.57
C LEU A 118 22.11 -0.17 2.43
N GLY A 119 22.67 -0.24 1.24
CA GLY A 119 23.83 -1.04 0.90
C GLY A 119 23.83 -1.42 -0.56
N THR A 120 24.66 -2.40 -0.91
CA THR A 120 24.85 -2.87 -2.28
C THR A 120 24.81 -4.39 -2.30
N THR A 121 24.19 -5.00 -3.32
CA THR A 121 24.21 -6.45 -3.51
C THR A 121 25.62 -6.95 -3.86
N GLU A 122 25.83 -8.28 -3.85
CA GLU A 122 27.12 -8.89 -4.26
C GLU A 122 27.47 -8.55 -5.72
N GLU A 123 26.45 -8.32 -6.58
CA GLU A 123 26.63 -7.93 -7.98
C GLU A 123 26.86 -6.41 -8.17
N GLY A 124 26.96 -5.64 -7.09
CA GLY A 124 27.22 -4.21 -7.14
C GLY A 124 25.99 -3.33 -7.40
N ILE A 125 24.78 -3.86 -7.23
CA ILE A 125 23.53 -3.11 -7.42
C ILE A 125 23.18 -2.38 -6.13
N PRO A 126 22.99 -1.04 -6.13
CA PRO A 126 22.59 -0.31 -4.94
C PRO A 126 21.17 -0.69 -4.50
N VAL A 127 21.00 -0.96 -3.21
CA VAL A 127 19.70 -1.23 -2.57
C VAL A 127 19.20 0.07 -1.96
N VAL A 128 18.10 0.59 -2.47
CA VAL A 128 17.51 1.84 -2.00
C VAL A 128 16.14 1.60 -1.37
N PHE A 129 15.78 2.43 -0.42
CA PHE A 129 14.50 2.39 0.27
C PHE A 129 13.93 3.80 0.45
N SER A 130 12.60 3.92 0.50
CA SER A 130 11.94 5.21 0.72
C SER A 130 12.38 5.84 2.04
N LYS A 131 12.84 7.10 1.98
CA LYS A 131 13.20 7.88 3.17
C LYS A 131 12.01 8.12 4.08
N ASP A 132 10.82 8.34 3.53
CA ASP A 132 9.59 8.53 4.30
C ASP A 132 9.17 7.26 5.04
N ALA A 133 9.32 6.09 4.40
CA ALA A 133 9.02 4.81 5.03
C ALA A 133 10.03 4.49 6.15
N LEU A 134 11.32 4.79 5.94
CA LEU A 134 12.38 4.63 6.95
C LEU A 134 12.20 5.55 8.16
N ALA A 135 11.55 6.69 7.99
CA ALA A 135 11.22 7.61 9.07
C ALA A 135 10.03 7.15 9.94
N CYS A 136 9.46 5.97 9.64
CA CYS A 136 8.40 5.34 10.42
C CYS A 136 8.97 4.19 11.27
N ASP A 137 8.30 3.88 12.39
CA ASP A 137 8.71 2.80 13.29
C ASP A 137 8.43 1.42 12.68
N ASN A 138 7.40 1.32 11.85
CA ASN A 138 6.99 0.09 11.18
C ASN A 138 6.54 0.39 9.74
N VAL A 139 6.66 -0.63 8.87
CA VAL A 139 6.16 -0.62 7.48
C VAL A 139 5.29 -1.84 7.26
N ILE A 140 4.11 -1.64 6.64
CA ILE A 140 3.11 -2.67 6.29
C ILE A 140 2.77 -2.56 4.80
#